data_a1b36c87b2060f421a3e889585aabae9
#
_entry.id   a1b36c87b2060f421a3e889585aabae9
#
_cell.length_a   1.000
_cell.length_b   1.000
_cell.length_c   1.000
_cell.angle_alpha   90.00
_cell.angle_beta   90.00
_cell.angle_gamma   90.00
#
_symmetry.space_group_name_H-M   'P 1'
#
loop_
_entity.id
_entity.type
_entity.pdbx_description
1 polymer ?
#
loop_
_entity_poly.entity_id
_entity_poly.type
_entity_poly.pdbx_seq_one_letter_code
_entity_poly.pdbx_strand_id
1 'polypeptide(L)'
;MSNPVPSTQTNTAIVSAPSKQVPSTPLPCEQALLQASRLAIELDRAIHLDYYVSTFNKTAVIGEDEETKDKMLVKSREEYTSSISKIYKVQTDYIILTENSIYIVSGNVQKRKIALSSLLGNDM
;
A
#
# COMPACT_ATOMS: atom_id res chain seq x y z
N MET A 1 26.21 18.63 28.28
CA MET A 1 25.98 18.18 28.01
C MET A 1 25.91 17.75 27.44
N SER A 2 25.81 17.66 27.22
CA SER A 2 25.54 17.08 26.76
C SER A 2 25.40 16.70 26.03
N ASN A 3 25.21 16.62 25.67
CA ASN A 3 24.85 16.24 24.99
C ASN A 3 24.58 15.85 24.36
N PRO A 4 24.54 15.90 24.19
CA PRO A 4 24.01 15.52 23.56
C PRO A 4 23.84 15.25 22.70
N VAL A 5 23.64 15.22 22.62
CA VAL A 5 23.27 14.88 21.89
C VAL A 5 23.30 14.36 21.20
N PRO A 6 23.39 14.28 21.21
CA PRO A 6 23.19 13.78 20.49
C PRO A 6 22.92 13.27 19.79
N SER A 7 22.67 13.11 19.90
CA SER A 7 22.32 12.60 19.41
C SER A 7 21.99 12.43 18.70
N THR A 8 21.85 12.58 18.70
CA THR A 8 21.40 12.41 18.15
C THR A 8 21.50 12.40 17.27
N GLN A 9 21.62 12.46 17.23
CA GLN A 9 21.55 12.40 16.36
C GLN A 9 21.93 11.72 15.71
N THR A 10 21.92 11.39 15.94
CA THR A 10 22.09 10.77 15.35
C THR A 10 22.00 10.26 14.70
N ASN A 11 21.62 10.06 14.56
CA ASN A 11 21.31 9.59 13.93
C ASN A 11 21.13 9.67 13.03
N THR A 12 20.69 9.59 13.18
CA THR A 12 20.23 9.95 12.23
C THR A 12 20.94 9.96 11.12
N ALA A 13 21.54 10.30 11.16
CA ALA A 13 22.32 10.43 10.12
C ALA A 13 22.24 9.36 9.20
N ILE A 14 22.13 8.42 9.61
CA ILE A 14 22.01 7.43 8.86
C ILE A 14 21.19 7.57 7.80
N VAL A 15 20.21 8.05 8.00
CA VAL A 15 19.26 8.23 7.13
C VAL A 15 19.64 8.96 5.99
N SER A 16 20.17 9.97 6.13
CA SER A 16 20.34 10.83 5.04
C SER A 16 21.33 10.37 4.08
N ALA A 17 22.30 9.79 4.52
CA ALA A 17 23.35 9.47 3.68
C ALA A 17 22.97 8.77 2.44
N PRO A 18 22.31 7.74 2.51
CA PRO A 18 22.01 7.01 1.36
C PRO A 18 21.13 7.70 0.39
N SER A 19 20.53 8.68 0.82
CA SER A 19 19.54 9.27 -0.01
C SER A 19 20.02 9.68 -1.33
N LYS A 20 21.22 10.04 -1.51
CA LYS A 20 21.59 10.49 -2.75
C LYS A 20 21.80 9.41 -3.72
N GLN A 21 22.05 8.24 -3.36
CA GLN A 21 22.17 7.26 -4.33
C GLN A 21 20.90 6.56 -4.56
N VAL A 22 19.97 6.73 -3.74
CA VAL A 22 18.74 6.04 -3.86
C VAL A 22 17.96 6.52 -5.03
N PRO A 23 17.50 5.69 -5.89
CA PRO A 23 16.70 6.12 -7.01
C PRO A 23 15.45 6.70 -6.44
N SER A 24 14.76 7.45 -7.17
CA SER A 24 13.58 8.07 -6.66
C SER A 24 12.44 7.10 -6.61
N THR A 25 12.55 6.11 -5.79
CA THR A 25 11.47 5.18 -5.59
C THR A 25 10.37 5.88 -4.83
N PRO A 26 9.14 5.81 -5.31
CA PRO A 26 8.05 6.45 -4.59
C PRO A 26 7.79 5.78 -3.28
N LEU A 27 7.47 6.56 -2.27
CA LEU A 27 7.18 6.07 -0.94
C LEU A 27 5.87 6.64 -0.45
N PRO A 28 5.18 5.94 0.44
CA PRO A 28 3.96 6.47 1.03
C PRO A 28 4.24 7.72 1.85
N CYS A 29 3.26 8.58 1.97
CA CYS A 29 3.40 9.76 2.80
C CYS A 29 3.42 9.36 4.27
N GLU A 30 3.97 10.23 5.10
CA GLU A 30 4.11 9.93 6.52
C GLU A 30 2.79 9.65 7.19
N GLN A 31 1.78 10.42 6.85
CA GLN A 31 0.48 10.25 7.48
C GLN A 31 -0.12 8.88 7.17
N ALA A 32 0.07 8.41 5.96
CA ALA A 32 -0.42 7.08 5.61
C ALA A 32 0.31 6.02 6.42
N LEU A 33 1.61 6.18 6.59
CA LEU A 33 2.38 5.22 7.38
C LEU A 33 1.95 5.22 8.84
N LEU A 34 1.70 6.40 9.40
CA LEU A 34 1.27 6.49 10.78
C LEU A 34 -0.12 5.89 10.98
N GLN A 35 -1.04 6.21 10.09
CA GLN A 35 -2.40 5.68 10.21
C GLN A 35 -2.41 4.17 10.02
N ALA A 36 -1.64 3.68 9.06
CA ALA A 36 -1.56 2.24 8.85
C ALA A 36 -0.99 1.55 10.07
N SER A 37 -0.01 2.16 10.71
CA SER A 37 0.58 1.59 11.92
C SER A 37 -0.44 1.48 13.04
N ARG A 38 -1.27 2.51 13.21
CA ARG A 38 -2.31 2.44 14.23
C ARG A 38 -3.29 1.33 13.94
N LEU A 39 -3.70 1.22 12.69
CA LEU A 39 -4.62 0.16 12.31
C LEU A 39 -4.00 -1.21 12.49
N ALA A 40 -2.72 -1.33 12.20
CA ALA A 40 -2.04 -2.61 12.35
C ALA A 40 -2.05 -3.06 13.80
N ILE A 41 -1.84 -2.12 14.70
CA ILE A 41 -1.84 -2.45 16.12
C ILE A 41 -3.26 -2.76 16.60
N GLU A 42 -4.22 -1.95 16.20
CA GLU A 42 -5.59 -2.12 16.66
C GLU A 42 -6.25 -3.37 16.10
N LEU A 43 -5.96 -3.69 14.86
CA LEU A 43 -6.61 -4.81 14.19
C LEU A 43 -5.76 -6.07 14.17
N ASP A 44 -4.52 -5.96 14.61
CA ASP A 44 -3.58 -7.08 14.61
C ASP A 44 -3.42 -7.62 13.21
N ARG A 45 -3.15 -6.73 12.27
CA ARG A 45 -2.95 -7.10 10.86
C ARG A 45 -1.64 -6.54 10.37
N ALA A 46 -1.00 -7.27 9.47
CA ALA A 46 0.27 -6.84 8.89
C ALA A 46 0.06 -5.78 7.83
N ILE A 47 1.03 -4.91 7.69
CA ILE A 47 1.03 -3.89 6.65
C ILE A 47 1.87 -4.40 5.49
N HIS A 48 1.34 -4.30 4.29
CA HIS A 48 2.02 -4.71 3.08
C HIS A 48 2.23 -3.50 2.19
N LEU A 49 3.44 -3.34 1.70
CA LEU A 49 3.79 -2.21 0.84
C LEU A 49 4.09 -2.66 -0.59
N ASP A 50 3.87 -3.92 -0.87
CA ASP A 50 4.26 -4.48 -2.16
C ASP A 50 3.38 -4.04 -3.31
N TYR A 51 2.26 -3.37 -3.03
CA TYR A 51 1.44 -2.80 -4.09
C TYR A 51 1.64 -1.30 -4.24
N TYR A 52 2.53 -0.69 -3.44
CA TYR A 52 2.64 0.77 -3.50
C TYR A 52 3.23 1.23 -4.83
N VAL A 53 4.37 0.69 -5.21
CA VAL A 53 5.02 1.11 -6.45
C VAL A 53 4.18 0.69 -7.65
N SER A 54 3.59 -0.48 -7.60
CA SER A 54 2.76 -0.97 -8.70
C SER A 54 1.56 -0.06 -8.94
N THR A 55 0.93 0.42 -7.88
CA THR A 55 -0.21 1.32 -8.05
C THR A 55 0.26 2.71 -8.46
N PHE A 56 1.43 3.13 -8.01
CA PHE A 56 1.98 4.41 -8.41
C PHE A 56 2.26 4.40 -9.91
N ASN A 57 2.79 3.31 -10.43
CA ASN A 57 3.10 3.17 -11.84
C ASN A 57 1.92 2.69 -12.67
N LYS A 58 0.78 2.49 -12.03
CA LYS A 58 -0.44 2.09 -12.72
C LYS A 58 -0.37 0.70 -13.33
N THR A 59 0.51 -0.15 -12.79
CA THR A 59 0.59 -1.54 -13.22
C THR A 59 -0.23 -2.43 -12.31
N ALA A 60 -0.71 -1.91 -11.20
CA ALA A 60 -1.70 -2.61 -10.38
C ALA A 60 -2.90 -1.68 -10.23
N VAL A 61 -4.07 -2.26 -10.12
CA VAL A 61 -5.32 -1.50 -10.10
C VAL A 61 -6.22 -2.02 -8.99
N ILE A 62 -7.26 -1.24 -8.67
CA ILE A 62 -8.35 -1.72 -7.86
C ILE A 62 -9.36 -2.28 -8.84
N GLY A 63 -9.56 -3.59 -8.81
CA GLY A 63 -10.52 -4.24 -9.69
C GLY A 63 -11.85 -4.37 -8.97
N GLU A 64 -12.94 -4.07 -9.66
CA GLU A 64 -14.28 -4.21 -9.10
C GLU A 64 -15.05 -5.20 -9.95
N ASP A 65 -15.51 -6.27 -9.32
CA ASP A 65 -16.25 -7.28 -10.05
C ASP A 65 -17.57 -6.72 -10.52
N GLU A 66 -17.89 -6.98 -11.78
CA GLU A 66 -19.08 -6.41 -12.37
C GLU A 66 -20.37 -6.93 -11.77
N GLU A 67 -20.35 -8.16 -11.32
CA GLU A 67 -21.55 -8.77 -10.76
C GLU A 67 -21.69 -8.56 -9.28
N THR A 68 -20.66 -8.90 -8.52
CA THR A 68 -20.76 -8.85 -7.06
C THR A 68 -20.41 -7.50 -6.50
N LYS A 69 -19.71 -6.67 -7.28
CA LYS A 69 -19.22 -5.37 -6.85
C LYS A 69 -18.09 -5.49 -5.81
N ASP A 70 -17.58 -6.66 -5.59
CA ASP A 70 -16.42 -6.82 -4.71
C ASP A 70 -15.21 -6.16 -5.34
N LYS A 71 -14.34 -5.59 -4.53
CA LYS A 71 -13.13 -4.94 -5.00
C LYS A 71 -11.93 -5.64 -4.45
N MET A 72 -10.84 -5.61 -5.20
CA MET A 72 -9.58 -6.17 -4.75
C MET A 72 -8.44 -5.49 -5.46
N LEU A 73 -7.24 -5.58 -4.91
CA LEU A 73 -6.07 -5.08 -5.60
C LEU A 73 -5.57 -6.16 -6.54
N VAL A 74 -5.25 -5.78 -7.77
CA VAL A 74 -4.87 -6.74 -8.80
C VAL A 74 -3.61 -6.28 -9.52
N LYS A 75 -2.58 -7.10 -9.52
CA LYS A 75 -1.39 -6.88 -10.34
C LYS A 75 -1.47 -7.67 -11.62
N SER A 76 -1.97 -8.89 -11.56
CA SER A 76 -2.07 -9.74 -12.72
C SER A 76 -3.13 -10.79 -12.45
N ARG A 77 -3.32 -11.68 -13.41
CA ARG A 77 -4.27 -12.77 -13.22
C ARG A 77 -3.87 -13.70 -12.10
N GLU A 78 -2.60 -13.72 -11.76
CA GLU A 78 -2.08 -14.62 -10.75
C GLU A 78 -1.74 -13.94 -9.45
N GLU A 79 -1.78 -12.64 -9.40
CA GLU A 79 -1.40 -11.92 -8.20
C GLU A 79 -2.42 -10.85 -7.86
N TYR A 80 -3.25 -11.14 -6.89
CA TYR A 80 -4.28 -10.21 -6.45
C TYR A 80 -4.61 -10.51 -5.00
N THR A 81 -5.32 -9.60 -4.35
CA THR A 81 -5.60 -9.73 -2.92
C THR A 81 -7.00 -10.28 -2.71
N SER A 82 -7.31 -10.57 -1.46
CA SER A 82 -8.68 -10.86 -1.09
C SER A 82 -9.51 -9.58 -1.18
N SER A 83 -10.80 -9.69 -0.97
CA SER A 83 -11.70 -8.57 -1.12
C SER A 83 -11.37 -7.44 -0.18
N ILE A 84 -11.52 -6.23 -0.69
CA ILE A 84 -11.28 -5.03 0.09
C ILE A 84 -12.50 -4.75 0.94
N SER A 85 -12.29 -4.54 2.23
CA SER A 85 -13.39 -4.22 3.12
C SER A 85 -13.52 -2.71 3.35
N LYS A 86 -12.41 -1.99 3.35
CA LYS A 86 -12.45 -0.54 3.54
C LYS A 86 -11.30 0.13 2.84
N ILE A 87 -11.54 1.37 2.40
CA ILE A 87 -10.51 2.18 1.78
C ILE A 87 -10.54 3.52 2.49
N TYR A 88 -9.38 3.95 2.99
CA TYR A 88 -9.24 5.26 3.60
C TYR A 88 -8.32 6.11 2.73
N LYS A 89 -8.70 7.34 2.48
CA LYS A 89 -7.82 8.25 1.78
C LYS A 89 -7.02 9.04 2.80
N VAL A 90 -5.70 9.05 2.65
CA VAL A 90 -4.83 9.76 3.57
C VAL A 90 -3.88 10.60 2.72
N GLN A 91 -4.16 11.86 2.56
CA GLN A 91 -3.39 12.79 1.73
C GLN A 91 -3.29 12.27 0.31
N THR A 92 -2.09 11.89 -0.14
CA THR A 92 -1.93 11.47 -1.52
C THR A 92 -2.02 9.96 -1.69
N ASP A 93 -2.33 9.25 -0.64
CA ASP A 93 -2.32 7.80 -0.68
C ASP A 93 -3.62 7.22 -0.16
N TYR A 94 -3.75 5.91 -0.29
CA TYR A 94 -4.89 5.20 0.27
C TYR A 94 -4.40 4.07 1.16
N ILE A 95 -5.14 3.83 2.24
CA ILE A 95 -4.93 2.65 3.06
C ILE A 95 -6.09 1.71 2.76
N ILE A 96 -5.77 0.50 2.39
CA ILE A 96 -6.77 -0.47 1.97
C ILE A 96 -6.76 -1.63 2.94
N LEU A 97 -7.93 -1.92 3.50
CA LEU A 97 -8.08 -3.05 4.40
C LEU A 97 -8.74 -4.19 3.66
N THR A 98 -8.10 -5.34 3.70
CA THR A 98 -8.72 -6.57 3.25
C THR A 98 -9.09 -7.37 4.48
N GLU A 99 -9.52 -8.58 4.26
CA GLU A 99 -9.95 -9.41 5.38
C GLU A 99 -8.86 -9.63 6.42
N ASN A 100 -7.64 -9.79 5.97
CA ASN A 100 -6.54 -10.15 6.88
C ASN A 100 -5.36 -9.21 6.86
N SER A 101 -5.37 -8.22 6.01
CA SER A 101 -4.15 -7.43 5.77
C SER A 101 -4.47 -5.96 5.57
N ILE A 102 -3.42 -5.15 5.65
CA ILE A 102 -3.49 -3.73 5.38
C ILE A 102 -2.53 -3.46 4.24
N TYR A 103 -2.98 -2.73 3.22
CA TYR A 103 -2.12 -2.33 2.12
C TYR A 103 -2.09 -0.82 2.03
N ILE A 104 -0.92 -0.26 1.78
CA ILE A 104 -0.82 1.17 1.46
C ILE A 104 -0.55 1.25 -0.03
N VAL A 105 -1.38 1.98 -0.74
CA VAL A 105 -1.23 2.15 -2.17
C VAL A 105 -1.22 3.61 -2.54
N SER A 106 -0.69 3.90 -3.72
CA SER A 106 -0.59 5.26 -4.19
C SER A 106 -1.95 5.82 -4.59
N GLY A 107 -2.12 7.10 -4.42
CA GLY A 107 -3.30 7.77 -4.90
C GLY A 107 -3.42 7.78 -6.41
N ASN A 108 -2.35 7.35 -7.12
CA ASN A 108 -2.41 7.22 -8.57
C ASN A 108 -3.14 5.95 -9.00
N VAL A 109 -3.52 5.11 -8.05
CA VAL A 109 -4.13 3.82 -8.39
C VAL A 109 -5.38 4.04 -9.23
N GLN A 110 -5.54 3.20 -10.23
CA GLN A 110 -6.70 3.26 -11.11
C GLN A 110 -7.72 2.21 -10.70
N LYS A 111 -8.96 2.45 -11.02
CA LYS A 111 -10.02 1.48 -10.78
C LYS A 111 -10.48 0.94 -12.11
N ARG A 112 -10.76 -0.35 -12.15
CA ARG A 112 -11.22 -0.99 -13.37
C ARG A 112 -12.27 -2.03 -13.06
N LYS A 113 -13.19 -2.21 -13.98
CA LYS A 113 -14.13 -3.30 -13.86
C LYS A 113 -13.46 -4.58 -14.29
N ILE A 114 -13.73 -5.65 -13.59
CA ILE A 114 -13.14 -6.93 -13.92
C ILE A 114 -14.22 -7.99 -13.84
N ALA A 115 -13.93 -9.15 -14.42
CA ALA A 115 -14.78 -10.31 -14.25
C ALA A 115 -14.02 -11.24 -13.35
N LEU A 116 -14.49 -11.39 -12.12
CA LEU A 116 -13.80 -12.17 -11.13
C LEU A 116 -13.59 -13.59 -11.57
N SER A 117 -14.56 -14.15 -12.27
CA SER A 117 -14.43 -15.49 -12.75
C SER A 117 -13.21 -15.66 -13.66
N SER A 118 -12.89 -14.65 -14.42
CA SER A 118 -11.72 -14.72 -15.27
C SER A 118 -10.43 -14.73 -14.46
N LEU A 119 -10.43 -13.94 -13.38
CA LEU A 119 -9.25 -13.92 -12.54
C LEU A 119 -9.05 -15.25 -11.84
N LEU A 120 -10.14 -15.87 -11.46
CA LEU A 120 -10.04 -17.12 -10.75
C LEU A 120 -9.71 -18.28 -11.67
N GLY A 121 -9.62 -18.01 -12.95
CA GLY A 121 -9.13 -19.02 -13.86
C GLY A 121 -10.09 -20.10 -14.24
N ASN A 122 -11.34 -19.87 -13.99
CA ASN A 122 -12.26 -20.89 -14.35
C ASN A 122 -13.03 -20.46 -15.52
N ASP A 123 -12.39 -19.84 -16.40
CA ASP A 123 -13.02 -19.39 -17.58
C ASP A 123 -13.20 -20.48 -18.54
N MET A 124 -12.92 -21.60 -18.23
CA MET A 124 -13.10 -22.58 -19.12
C MET A 124 -14.27 -23.12 -19.21
#